data_9cb6446e810e6ac8381a7ab6a01dcc23
#
_entry.id   9cb6446e810e6ac8381a7ab6a01dcc23
#
_cell.length_a   1.000
_cell.length_b   1.000
_cell.length_c   1.000
_cell.angle_alpha   90.00
_cell.angle_beta   90.00
_cell.angle_gamma   90.00
#
_symmetry.space_group_name_H-M   'P 1'
#
loop_
_entity.id
_entity.type
_entity.pdbx_description
1 polymer ?
#
loop_
_entity_poly.entity_id
_entity_poly.type
_entity_poly.pdbx_seq_one_letter_code
_entity_poly.pdbx_strand_id
1 'polypeptide(L)'
;MKSAKVLPLIAVTLSASLFLAAGSQKAAAGPAAGKLNVKIMEWDVPTAKARPHDPAVGRDGALWFTEQLANKLGRLDPATGAIREFPLKTPNSGPHGLVADRDGNIWYTGNYAGLIGKLDPRTGAVTEYKMPDPLASDPHTPVFDVQGILWFTVQGGNMVGRLDPHSGKIELQKVATKDALPYGMGINSKGIPFFCEFGTNKMAKIDPKTMEIIEFTLPEGTRPRRMVIAPDDKVYFTDFEQGHLGRLDPVTGVVKMWPSPGGPNSSPYGMTITPDGMVWYSEAGVNPNTIVRFDPRTESFSEAKIPSGGGVVRNMAATSDGRIYIACSGVNKIGLVETNAKPQAQVRAGHSSQLSN
;
A
#
# COMPACT_ATOMS: atom_id res chain seq x y z
N MET A 1 22.31 66.65 -60.59
CA MET A 1 22.74 66.08 -59.30
C MET A 1 21.90 64.89 -59.00
N LYS A 2 22.40 63.66 -59.23
CA LYS A 2 21.70 62.40 -58.97
C LYS A 2 22.30 61.73 -57.70
N SER A 3 21.50 61.60 -56.65
CA SER A 3 21.90 60.98 -55.44
C SER A 3 21.84 59.46 -55.60
N ALA A 4 22.95 58.78 -55.34
CA ALA A 4 23.04 57.30 -55.32
C ALA A 4 22.64 56.80 -53.93
N LYS A 5 21.65 55.91 -53.92
CA LYS A 5 21.27 55.13 -52.67
C LYS A 5 22.13 53.88 -52.59
N VAL A 6 22.87 53.79 -51.50
CA VAL A 6 23.61 52.59 -51.12
C VAL A 6 22.67 51.65 -50.36
N LEU A 7 22.46 50.42 -50.81
CA LEU A 7 21.78 49.35 -50.08
C LEU A 7 22.80 48.63 -49.16
N PRO A 8 22.42 48.31 -47.95
CA PRO A 8 23.28 47.46 -47.10
C PRO A 8 23.07 45.94 -47.41
N LEU A 9 24.19 45.29 -47.56
CA LEU A 9 24.31 43.83 -47.74
C LEU A 9 23.93 43.14 -46.41
N ILE A 10 22.86 42.35 -46.39
CA ILE A 10 22.50 41.52 -45.23
C ILE A 10 23.24 40.20 -45.37
N ALA A 11 24.21 39.98 -44.47
CA ALA A 11 24.88 38.71 -44.32
C ALA A 11 23.95 37.73 -43.58
N VAL A 12 23.48 36.68 -44.27
CA VAL A 12 22.74 35.55 -43.66
C VAL A 12 23.76 34.56 -43.11
N THR A 13 23.89 34.55 -41.80
CA THR A 13 24.65 33.49 -41.10
C THR A 13 23.77 32.23 -40.95
N LEU A 14 24.11 31.17 -41.68
CA LEU A 14 23.53 29.85 -41.51
C LEU A 14 24.03 29.26 -40.17
N SER A 15 23.19 29.26 -39.16
CA SER A 15 23.43 28.52 -37.90
C SER A 15 23.09 27.06 -38.16
N ALA A 16 24.08 26.19 -38.29
CA ALA A 16 23.91 24.74 -38.27
C ALA A 16 23.52 24.29 -36.89
N SER A 17 22.24 24.01 -36.67
CA SER A 17 21.76 23.36 -35.43
C SER A 17 22.20 21.90 -35.43
N LEU A 18 23.21 21.57 -34.62
CA LEU A 18 23.54 20.20 -34.31
C LEU A 18 22.35 19.60 -33.50
N PHE A 19 21.51 18.79 -34.14
CA PHE A 19 20.61 17.87 -33.43
C PHE A 19 21.49 16.79 -32.82
N LEU A 20 21.80 16.94 -31.50
CA LEU A 20 22.23 15.80 -30.70
C LEU A 20 21.04 14.82 -30.66
N ALA A 21 21.17 13.68 -31.30
CA ALA A 21 20.31 12.55 -31.13
C ALA A 21 20.39 12.15 -29.63
N ALA A 22 19.34 12.44 -28.89
CA ALA A 22 19.16 11.90 -27.55
C ALA A 22 19.09 10.37 -27.69
N GLY A 23 20.21 9.71 -27.52
CA GLY A 23 20.28 8.26 -27.41
C GLY A 23 19.34 7.86 -26.26
N SER A 24 18.35 7.03 -26.55
CA SER A 24 17.52 6.36 -25.56
C SER A 24 18.46 5.62 -24.60
N GLN A 25 18.78 6.25 -23.47
CA GLN A 25 19.44 5.55 -22.36
C GLN A 25 18.47 4.47 -21.91
N LYS A 26 18.81 3.23 -22.21
CA LYS A 26 18.16 2.07 -21.58
C LYS A 26 18.20 2.32 -20.06
N ALA A 27 17.03 2.41 -19.43
CA ALA A 27 16.95 2.54 -17.98
C ALA A 27 17.86 1.50 -17.35
N ALA A 28 18.70 1.91 -16.41
CA ALA A 28 19.63 1.01 -15.74
C ALA A 28 18.83 -0.13 -15.10
N ALA A 29 19.25 -1.36 -15.33
CA ALA A 29 18.66 -2.51 -14.65
C ALA A 29 18.85 -2.36 -13.13
N GLY A 30 17.85 -2.76 -12.34
CA GLY A 30 17.98 -2.83 -10.88
C GLY A 30 19.04 -3.84 -10.43
N PRO A 31 19.28 -3.97 -9.12
CA PRO A 31 20.22 -4.95 -8.57
C PRO A 31 19.78 -6.36 -8.94
N ALA A 32 20.75 -7.26 -9.10
CA ALA A 32 20.45 -8.67 -9.35
C ALA A 32 19.65 -9.25 -8.18
N ALA A 33 18.47 -9.80 -8.45
CA ALA A 33 17.67 -10.53 -7.46
C ALA A 33 17.92 -12.03 -7.57
N GLY A 34 17.98 -12.70 -6.42
CA GLY A 34 17.96 -14.16 -6.37
C GLY A 34 16.60 -14.70 -6.81
N LYS A 35 16.56 -15.96 -7.28
CA LYS A 35 15.28 -16.63 -7.57
C LYS A 35 14.54 -16.90 -6.27
N LEU A 36 13.31 -16.45 -6.20
CA LEU A 36 12.42 -16.74 -5.08
C LEU A 36 11.67 -18.06 -5.33
N ASN A 37 11.89 -19.04 -4.46
CA ASN A 37 11.19 -20.32 -4.52
C ASN A 37 9.91 -20.26 -3.69
N VAL A 38 8.80 -19.94 -4.36
CA VAL A 38 7.45 -19.89 -3.78
C VAL A 38 6.46 -20.55 -4.73
N LYS A 39 5.36 -21.05 -4.18
CA LYS A 39 4.21 -21.50 -4.97
C LYS A 39 3.16 -20.40 -4.93
N ILE A 40 2.71 -19.95 -6.09
CA ILE A 40 1.64 -18.96 -6.22
C ILE A 40 0.42 -19.67 -6.80
N MET A 41 -0.67 -19.66 -6.03
CA MET A 41 -1.98 -20.16 -6.46
C MET A 41 -2.89 -18.96 -6.71
N GLU A 42 -3.69 -19.02 -7.76
CA GLU A 42 -4.58 -17.92 -8.15
C GLU A 42 -5.98 -18.44 -8.42
N TRP A 43 -6.99 -17.65 -8.05
CA TRP A 43 -8.42 -17.96 -8.27
C TRP A 43 -9.08 -16.80 -9.00
N ASP A 44 -9.96 -17.12 -9.94
CA ASP A 44 -10.79 -16.12 -10.60
C ASP A 44 -11.85 -15.59 -9.64
N VAL A 45 -12.00 -14.26 -9.58
CA VAL A 45 -13.11 -13.63 -8.87
C VAL A 45 -14.39 -13.86 -9.67
N PRO A 46 -15.47 -14.39 -9.04
CA PRO A 46 -16.69 -14.79 -9.78
C PRO A 46 -17.34 -13.64 -10.54
N THR A 47 -17.42 -12.45 -9.93
CA THR A 47 -17.92 -11.25 -10.61
C THR A 47 -16.88 -10.75 -11.60
N ALA A 48 -17.24 -10.73 -12.88
CA ALA A 48 -16.36 -10.23 -13.95
C ALA A 48 -16.01 -8.74 -13.74
N LYS A 49 -14.74 -8.39 -13.99
CA LYS A 49 -14.24 -7.01 -13.87
C LYS A 49 -14.46 -6.39 -12.48
N ALA A 50 -14.50 -7.22 -11.44
CA ALA A 50 -14.71 -6.77 -10.05
C ALA A 50 -13.63 -5.84 -9.55
N ARG A 51 -12.42 -5.89 -10.12
CA ARG A 51 -11.23 -5.14 -9.70
C ARG A 51 -10.88 -5.43 -8.23
N PRO A 52 -10.48 -6.67 -7.90
CA PRO A 52 -10.00 -6.98 -6.55
C PRO A 52 -8.87 -6.04 -6.16
N HIS A 53 -8.95 -5.42 -4.96
CA HIS A 53 -8.04 -4.34 -4.62
C HIS A 53 -7.21 -4.61 -3.37
N ASP A 54 -7.79 -4.54 -2.17
CA ASP A 54 -7.06 -4.77 -0.92
C ASP A 54 -7.46 -6.13 -0.32
N PRO A 55 -6.48 -7.02 -0.04
CA PRO A 55 -6.70 -8.25 0.71
C PRO A 55 -6.58 -7.98 2.22
N ALA A 56 -7.31 -8.78 3.02
CA ALA A 56 -7.14 -8.87 4.46
C ALA A 56 -7.26 -10.32 4.92
N VAL A 57 -6.62 -10.65 6.04
CA VAL A 57 -6.74 -11.96 6.67
C VAL A 57 -7.89 -11.91 7.66
N GLY A 58 -8.93 -12.71 7.46
CA GLY A 58 -10.00 -12.89 8.42
C GLY A 58 -9.52 -13.59 9.69
N ARG A 59 -10.27 -13.48 10.78
CA ARG A 59 -9.96 -14.20 12.03
C ARG A 59 -9.97 -15.72 11.86
N ASP A 60 -10.73 -16.21 10.89
CA ASP A 60 -10.81 -17.62 10.50
C ASP A 60 -9.69 -18.06 9.53
N GLY A 61 -8.73 -17.18 9.25
CA GLY A 61 -7.63 -17.41 8.32
C GLY A 61 -8.03 -17.33 6.84
N ALA A 62 -9.29 -17.06 6.52
CA ALA A 62 -9.74 -16.87 5.15
C ALA A 62 -9.19 -15.57 4.57
N LEU A 63 -9.03 -15.54 3.24
CA LEU A 63 -8.76 -14.31 2.53
C LEU A 63 -10.06 -13.54 2.32
N TRP A 64 -10.11 -12.31 2.83
CA TRP A 64 -11.09 -11.31 2.46
C TRP A 64 -10.48 -10.33 1.47
N PHE A 65 -11.29 -9.82 0.54
CA PHE A 65 -10.81 -8.85 -0.44
C PHE A 65 -11.93 -7.91 -0.88
N THR A 66 -11.55 -6.70 -1.26
CA THR A 66 -12.48 -5.73 -1.83
C THR A 66 -12.66 -5.96 -3.32
N GLU A 67 -13.88 -5.82 -3.81
CA GLU A 67 -14.26 -5.82 -5.22
C GLU A 67 -14.72 -4.40 -5.60
N GLN A 68 -13.75 -3.54 -5.88
CA GLN A 68 -13.96 -2.09 -5.94
C GLN A 68 -15.02 -1.67 -6.97
N LEU A 69 -15.04 -2.29 -8.16
CA LEU A 69 -15.98 -1.96 -9.21
C LEU A 69 -17.29 -2.77 -9.13
N ALA A 70 -17.29 -3.88 -8.40
CA ALA A 70 -18.48 -4.72 -8.20
C ALA A 70 -19.30 -4.31 -6.97
N ASN A 71 -18.81 -3.39 -6.15
CA ASN A 71 -19.45 -2.97 -4.90
C ASN A 71 -19.71 -4.13 -3.93
N LYS A 72 -18.72 -5.02 -3.76
CA LYS A 72 -18.79 -6.20 -2.92
C LYS A 72 -17.55 -6.38 -2.07
N LEU A 73 -17.65 -7.23 -1.05
CA LEU A 73 -16.50 -7.89 -0.44
C LEU A 73 -16.52 -9.36 -0.81
N GLY A 74 -15.37 -9.91 -1.17
CA GLY A 74 -15.19 -11.33 -1.43
C GLY A 74 -14.50 -12.02 -0.26
N ARG A 75 -14.84 -13.30 -0.03
CA ARG A 75 -14.18 -14.20 0.91
C ARG A 75 -13.79 -15.50 0.21
N LEU A 76 -12.50 -15.78 0.16
CA LEU A 76 -11.95 -17.05 -0.33
C LEU A 76 -11.62 -17.95 0.86
N ASP A 77 -12.09 -19.18 0.80
CA ASP A 77 -11.57 -20.27 1.60
C ASP A 77 -10.36 -20.89 0.88
N PRO A 78 -9.13 -20.73 1.39
CA PRO A 78 -7.94 -21.21 0.68
C PRO A 78 -7.81 -22.74 0.67
N ALA A 79 -8.52 -23.45 1.55
CA ALA A 79 -8.50 -24.92 1.60
C ALA A 79 -9.34 -25.55 0.48
N THR A 80 -10.45 -24.90 0.12
CA THR A 80 -11.39 -25.41 -0.88
C THR A 80 -11.35 -24.64 -2.21
N GLY A 81 -10.81 -23.42 -2.20
CA GLY A 81 -10.88 -22.50 -3.33
C GLY A 81 -12.26 -21.86 -3.52
N ALA A 82 -13.21 -22.08 -2.60
CA ALA A 82 -14.55 -21.53 -2.69
C ALA A 82 -14.56 -20.02 -2.39
N ILE A 83 -15.18 -19.24 -3.27
CA ILE A 83 -15.34 -17.80 -3.10
C ILE A 83 -16.83 -17.51 -2.82
N ARG A 84 -17.06 -16.70 -1.78
CA ARG A 84 -18.36 -16.11 -1.46
C ARG A 84 -18.27 -14.61 -1.57
N GLU A 85 -19.24 -13.98 -2.21
CA GLU A 85 -19.34 -12.54 -2.39
C GLU A 85 -20.46 -11.95 -1.54
N PHE A 86 -20.22 -10.77 -0.96
CA PHE A 86 -21.14 -10.05 -0.08
C PHE A 86 -21.39 -8.66 -0.69
N PRO A 87 -22.62 -8.39 -1.21
CA PRO A 87 -22.96 -7.08 -1.72
C PRO A 87 -23.01 -6.03 -0.59
N LEU A 88 -22.54 -4.81 -0.90
CA LEU A 88 -22.52 -3.72 0.04
C LEU A 88 -23.79 -2.88 -0.05
N LYS A 89 -24.12 -2.19 1.06
CA LYS A 89 -25.39 -1.48 1.24
C LYS A 89 -25.49 -0.23 0.35
N THR A 90 -24.48 0.65 0.39
CA THR A 90 -24.48 1.86 -0.46
C THR A 90 -24.02 1.50 -1.86
N PRO A 91 -24.84 1.72 -2.91
CA PRO A 91 -24.46 1.47 -4.29
C PRO A 91 -23.22 2.28 -4.71
N ASN A 92 -22.37 1.69 -5.52
CA ASN A 92 -21.15 2.33 -6.03
C ASN A 92 -20.27 2.93 -4.93
N SER A 93 -20.23 2.29 -3.74
CA SER A 93 -19.40 2.78 -2.64
C SER A 93 -17.90 2.69 -2.94
N GLY A 94 -17.49 1.87 -3.89
CA GLY A 94 -16.10 1.67 -4.28
C GLY A 94 -15.25 1.13 -3.12
N PRO A 95 -15.52 -0.08 -2.58
CA PRO A 95 -14.76 -0.63 -1.46
C PRO A 95 -13.29 -0.74 -1.84
N HIS A 96 -12.41 -0.16 -1.01
CA HIS A 96 -10.99 -0.04 -1.32
C HIS A 96 -10.10 -0.68 -0.25
N GLY A 97 -9.80 0.01 0.84
CA GLY A 97 -9.03 -0.53 1.95
C GLY A 97 -9.83 -1.52 2.78
N LEU A 98 -9.17 -2.53 3.36
CA LEU A 98 -9.81 -3.61 4.09
C LEU A 98 -9.01 -4.02 5.31
N VAL A 99 -9.69 -4.28 6.44
CA VAL A 99 -9.08 -4.82 7.65
C VAL A 99 -10.12 -5.60 8.46
N ALA A 100 -9.68 -6.67 9.17
CA ALA A 100 -10.52 -7.40 10.12
C ALA A 100 -10.34 -6.86 11.54
N ASP A 101 -11.43 -6.79 12.32
CA ASP A 101 -11.35 -6.49 13.74
C ASP A 101 -11.16 -7.76 14.59
N ARG A 102 -11.01 -7.57 15.91
CA ARG A 102 -10.82 -8.67 16.86
C ARG A 102 -12.05 -9.57 17.01
N ASP A 103 -13.24 -9.06 16.68
CA ASP A 103 -14.50 -9.81 16.75
C ASP A 103 -14.78 -10.58 15.45
N GLY A 104 -13.95 -10.37 14.43
CA GLY A 104 -14.03 -11.02 13.13
C GLY A 104 -14.91 -10.29 12.14
N ASN A 105 -15.37 -9.06 12.44
CA ASN A 105 -16.01 -8.23 11.42
C ASN A 105 -14.98 -7.72 10.42
N ILE A 106 -15.43 -7.42 9.22
CA ILE A 106 -14.61 -6.92 8.13
C ILE A 106 -14.95 -5.45 7.88
N TRP A 107 -13.95 -4.59 8.06
CA TRP A 107 -14.09 -3.16 7.87
C TRP A 107 -13.49 -2.73 6.54
N TYR A 108 -14.17 -1.83 5.84
CA TYR A 108 -13.74 -1.34 4.53
C TYR A 108 -13.90 0.18 4.42
N THR A 109 -13.11 0.78 3.57
CA THR A 109 -13.29 2.16 3.14
C THR A 109 -14.15 2.18 1.88
N GLY A 110 -15.27 2.90 1.90
CA GLY A 110 -16.10 3.18 0.73
C GLY A 110 -15.58 4.42 0.02
N ASN A 111 -14.55 4.21 -0.80
CA ASN A 111 -13.71 5.21 -1.43
C ASN A 111 -14.49 6.26 -2.22
N TYR A 112 -15.46 5.81 -3.07
CA TYR A 112 -16.26 6.71 -3.89
C TYR A 112 -17.42 7.35 -3.14
N ALA A 113 -17.89 6.74 -2.05
CA ALA A 113 -19.03 7.21 -1.28
C ALA A 113 -18.68 8.03 -0.03
N GLY A 114 -17.37 8.16 0.30
CA GLY A 114 -16.92 8.90 1.47
C GLY A 114 -17.45 8.30 2.78
N LEU A 115 -17.25 6.98 2.98
CA LEU A 115 -17.73 6.29 4.18
C LEU A 115 -16.74 5.20 4.66
N ILE A 116 -16.90 4.80 5.91
CA ILE A 116 -16.33 3.57 6.46
C ILE A 116 -17.47 2.57 6.62
N GLY A 117 -17.27 1.32 6.17
CA GLY A 117 -18.25 0.25 6.33
C GLY A 117 -17.73 -0.87 7.21
N LYS A 118 -18.65 -1.56 7.88
CA LYS A 118 -18.42 -2.77 8.67
C LYS A 118 -19.38 -3.86 8.22
N LEU A 119 -18.87 -5.01 7.81
CA LEU A 119 -19.61 -6.22 7.50
C LEU A 119 -19.47 -7.22 8.64
N ASP A 120 -20.59 -7.75 9.15
CA ASP A 120 -20.60 -8.97 9.98
C ASP A 120 -20.63 -10.20 9.05
N PRO A 121 -19.57 -11.03 9.01
CA PRO A 121 -19.52 -12.19 8.11
C PRO A 121 -20.55 -13.28 8.40
N ARG A 122 -21.07 -13.34 9.63
CA ARG A 122 -22.03 -14.36 10.08
C ARG A 122 -23.43 -14.08 9.56
N THR A 123 -23.82 -12.79 9.54
CA THR A 123 -25.17 -12.35 9.15
C THR A 123 -25.22 -11.73 7.77
N GLY A 124 -24.08 -11.22 7.26
CA GLY A 124 -24.01 -10.40 6.07
C GLY A 124 -24.49 -8.95 6.30
N ALA A 125 -24.77 -8.56 7.55
CA ALA A 125 -25.23 -7.22 7.87
C ALA A 125 -24.10 -6.19 7.69
N VAL A 126 -24.44 -5.06 7.05
CA VAL A 126 -23.53 -3.94 6.79
C VAL A 126 -23.97 -2.71 7.59
N THR A 127 -23.04 -2.19 8.40
CA THR A 127 -23.17 -0.90 9.08
C THR A 127 -22.23 0.10 8.40
N GLU A 128 -22.69 1.34 8.18
CA GLU A 128 -21.91 2.36 7.48
C GLU A 128 -21.84 3.65 8.29
N TYR A 129 -20.66 4.27 8.30
CA TYR A 129 -20.34 5.52 8.99
C TYR A 129 -19.92 6.55 7.93
N LYS A 130 -20.76 7.55 7.68
CA LYS A 130 -20.44 8.62 6.72
C LYS A 130 -19.41 9.57 7.30
N MET A 131 -18.52 10.08 6.44
CA MET A 131 -17.60 11.14 6.83
C MET A 131 -18.38 12.37 7.33
N PRO A 132 -17.93 12.99 8.45
CA PRO A 132 -18.61 14.16 9.02
C PRO A 132 -18.37 15.44 8.20
N ASP A 133 -17.32 15.47 7.40
CA ASP A 133 -16.95 16.59 6.52
C ASP A 133 -17.15 16.17 5.05
N PRO A 134 -17.95 16.89 4.25
CA PRO A 134 -18.15 16.58 2.84
C PRO A 134 -16.87 16.69 2.00
N LEU A 135 -15.85 17.40 2.46
CA LEU A 135 -14.52 17.45 1.83
C LEU A 135 -13.67 16.21 2.12
N ALA A 136 -14.06 15.39 3.10
CA ALA A 136 -13.37 14.14 3.42
C ALA A 136 -13.75 13.03 2.42
N SER A 137 -13.43 13.25 1.16
CA SER A 137 -13.61 12.27 0.08
C SER A 137 -12.46 11.28 0.01
N ASP A 138 -12.73 10.11 -0.57
CA ASP A 138 -11.72 9.10 -0.88
C ASP A 138 -11.02 8.54 0.40
N PRO A 139 -11.76 8.02 1.42
CA PRO A 139 -11.15 7.27 2.52
C PRO A 139 -10.45 6.03 1.94
N HIS A 140 -9.20 5.77 2.41
CA HIS A 140 -8.31 4.89 1.65
C HIS A 140 -7.82 3.68 2.45
N THR A 141 -6.80 3.80 3.27
CA THR A 141 -6.18 2.68 3.98
C THR A 141 -6.58 2.67 5.45
N PRO A 142 -7.34 1.65 5.91
CA PRO A 142 -7.72 1.51 7.32
C PRO A 142 -6.74 0.61 8.08
N VAL A 143 -6.55 0.88 9.37
CA VAL A 143 -5.77 0.05 10.30
C VAL A 143 -6.29 0.21 11.73
N PHE A 144 -6.40 -0.88 12.49
CA PHE A 144 -6.76 -0.83 13.90
C PHE A 144 -5.55 -0.66 14.81
N ASP A 145 -5.69 0.19 15.82
CA ASP A 145 -4.75 0.21 16.94
C ASP A 145 -5.08 -0.85 17.98
N VAL A 146 -4.22 -0.95 19.02
CA VAL A 146 -4.41 -1.92 20.10
C VAL A 146 -5.59 -1.59 21.01
N GLN A 147 -6.11 -0.38 21.00
CA GLN A 147 -7.31 0.06 21.71
C GLN A 147 -8.58 -0.29 20.92
N GLY A 148 -8.47 -0.67 19.65
CA GLY A 148 -9.60 -0.95 18.78
C GLY A 148 -10.15 0.28 18.07
N ILE A 149 -9.41 1.38 18.04
CA ILE A 149 -9.75 2.55 17.23
C ILE A 149 -9.31 2.28 15.79
N LEU A 150 -10.18 2.55 14.84
CA LEU A 150 -9.87 2.44 13.41
C LEU A 150 -9.29 3.75 12.89
N TRP A 151 -8.02 3.73 12.57
CA TRP A 151 -7.34 4.82 11.87
C TRP A 151 -7.43 4.63 10.37
N PHE A 152 -7.53 5.72 9.63
CA PHE A 152 -7.59 5.66 8.16
C PHE A 152 -7.09 6.93 7.50
N THR A 153 -6.55 6.80 6.30
CA THR A 153 -6.20 7.92 5.44
C THR A 153 -7.41 8.36 4.63
N VAL A 154 -7.49 9.64 4.28
CA VAL A 154 -8.55 10.26 3.47
C VAL A 154 -7.86 11.00 2.33
N GLN A 155 -7.60 10.29 1.24
CA GLN A 155 -6.72 10.73 0.15
C GLN A 155 -7.25 11.99 -0.53
N GLY A 156 -8.50 11.97 -1.01
CA GLY A 156 -9.10 13.11 -1.71
C GLY A 156 -9.36 14.31 -0.82
N GLY A 157 -9.58 14.09 0.48
CA GLY A 157 -9.76 15.15 1.46
C GLY A 157 -8.46 15.76 1.99
N ASN A 158 -7.31 15.17 1.68
CA ASN A 158 -6.00 15.53 2.25
C ASN A 158 -6.00 15.48 3.79
N MET A 159 -6.60 14.43 4.36
CA MET A 159 -6.82 14.26 5.80
C MET A 159 -6.41 12.86 6.27
N VAL A 160 -6.27 12.73 7.60
CA VAL A 160 -6.21 11.46 8.32
C VAL A 160 -7.37 11.44 9.31
N GLY A 161 -8.01 10.29 9.49
CA GLY A 161 -9.13 10.14 10.39
C GLY A 161 -8.96 8.98 11.37
N ARG A 162 -9.77 9.03 12.44
CA ARG A 162 -9.99 7.91 13.34
C ARG A 162 -11.48 7.74 13.61
N LEU A 163 -11.91 6.49 13.70
CA LEU A 163 -13.26 6.10 14.06
C LEU A 163 -13.23 5.27 15.33
N ASP A 164 -14.01 5.65 16.34
CA ASP A 164 -14.29 4.79 17.49
C ASP A 164 -15.49 3.87 17.15
N PRO A 165 -15.27 2.53 17.02
CA PRO A 165 -16.33 1.60 16.68
C PRO A 165 -17.47 1.50 17.69
N HIS A 166 -17.25 1.89 18.95
CA HIS A 166 -18.28 1.83 20.02
C HIS A 166 -19.26 3.00 19.93
N SER A 167 -18.73 4.20 19.76
CA SER A 167 -19.55 5.41 19.65
C SER A 167 -19.98 5.76 18.23
N GLY A 168 -19.28 5.22 17.23
CA GLY A 168 -19.44 5.61 15.81
C GLY A 168 -18.86 7.00 15.49
N LYS A 169 -18.16 7.64 16.46
CA LYS A 169 -17.60 8.98 16.28
C LYS A 169 -16.38 8.94 15.36
N ILE A 170 -16.40 9.79 14.35
CA ILE A 170 -15.25 10.03 13.46
C ILE A 170 -14.62 11.38 13.79
N GLU A 171 -13.31 11.41 13.92
CA GLU A 171 -12.50 12.63 14.04
C GLU A 171 -11.53 12.69 12.86
N LEU A 172 -11.37 13.90 12.29
CA LEU A 172 -10.53 14.13 11.12
C LEU A 172 -9.48 15.19 11.42
N GLN A 173 -8.26 14.98 10.90
CA GLN A 173 -7.16 15.93 10.97
C GLN A 173 -6.65 16.22 9.56
N LYS A 174 -6.62 17.48 9.16
CA LYS A 174 -6.08 17.92 7.88
C LYS A 174 -4.55 17.85 7.88
N VAL A 175 -3.96 17.32 6.81
CA VAL A 175 -2.52 17.36 6.57
C VAL A 175 -2.15 18.77 6.13
N ALA A 176 -1.08 19.35 6.73
CA ALA A 176 -0.67 20.72 6.46
C ALA A 176 -0.08 20.89 5.05
N THR A 177 0.68 19.90 4.59
CA THR A 177 1.22 19.89 3.23
C THR A 177 0.09 19.79 2.21
N LYS A 178 0.03 20.75 1.30
CA LYS A 178 -0.95 20.77 0.22
C LYS A 178 -0.76 19.58 -0.70
N ASP A 179 -1.86 18.99 -1.17
CA ASP A 179 -1.88 17.87 -2.12
C ASP A 179 -1.02 16.67 -1.67
N ALA A 180 -0.92 16.45 -0.34
CA ALA A 180 -0.16 15.36 0.25
C ALA A 180 -0.71 13.98 -0.15
N LEU A 181 -2.00 13.86 -0.44
CA LEU A 181 -2.69 12.62 -0.83
C LEU A 181 -2.37 11.46 0.13
N PRO A 182 -2.77 11.51 1.42
CA PRO A 182 -2.48 10.46 2.40
C PRO A 182 -2.93 9.09 1.90
N TYR A 183 -2.01 8.09 1.90
CA TYR A 183 -2.21 6.81 1.21
C TYR A 183 -2.01 5.61 2.14
N GLY A 184 -0.89 4.89 2.04
CA GLY A 184 -0.56 3.76 2.90
C GLY A 184 -0.45 4.18 4.37
N MET A 185 -0.92 3.33 5.29
CA MET A 185 -0.90 3.60 6.73
C MET A 185 -0.48 2.34 7.50
N GLY A 186 0.19 2.54 8.63
CA GLY A 186 0.55 1.50 9.59
C GLY A 186 0.71 2.08 10.99
N ILE A 187 0.70 1.21 12.01
CA ILE A 187 0.85 1.61 13.42
C ILE A 187 2.06 0.92 14.01
N ASN A 188 2.91 1.68 14.70
CA ASN A 188 4.12 1.14 15.31
C ASN A 188 3.85 0.44 16.67
N SER A 189 4.89 -0.13 17.29
CA SER A 189 4.77 -0.85 18.57
C SER A 189 4.29 0.04 19.73
N LYS A 190 4.40 1.38 19.59
CA LYS A 190 3.96 2.36 20.58
C LYS A 190 2.53 2.87 20.33
N GLY A 191 1.83 2.33 19.34
CA GLY A 191 0.47 2.75 18.97
C GLY A 191 0.42 4.07 18.19
N ILE A 192 1.52 4.50 17.60
CA ILE A 192 1.59 5.73 16.80
C ILE A 192 1.32 5.39 15.34
N PRO A 193 0.27 5.96 14.70
CA PRO A 193 0.03 5.79 13.29
C PRO A 193 1.02 6.58 12.42
N PHE A 194 1.50 5.93 11.36
CA PHE A 194 2.30 6.50 10.29
C PHE A 194 1.57 6.39 8.96
N PHE A 195 1.80 7.32 8.04
CA PHE A 195 1.20 7.28 6.72
C PHE A 195 2.11 7.86 5.64
N CYS A 196 1.91 7.38 4.40
CA CYS A 196 2.57 7.91 3.22
C CYS A 196 1.82 9.14 2.71
N GLU A 197 2.54 10.16 2.24
CA GLU A 197 2.03 11.29 1.49
C GLU A 197 2.33 11.11 0.00
N PHE A 198 1.50 10.30 -0.67
CA PHE A 198 1.73 9.87 -2.05
C PHE A 198 1.82 11.02 -3.07
N GLY A 199 1.22 12.17 -2.77
CA GLY A 199 1.28 13.37 -3.62
C GLY A 199 2.60 14.12 -3.52
N THR A 200 3.45 13.81 -2.53
CA THR A 200 4.69 14.50 -2.21
C THR A 200 5.82 13.52 -1.90
N ASN A 201 7.01 14.01 -1.62
CA ASN A 201 8.12 13.22 -1.13
C ASN A 201 8.16 13.21 0.41
N LYS A 202 7.02 12.92 1.06
CA LYS A 202 6.94 12.90 2.52
C LYS A 202 6.26 11.66 3.05
N MET A 203 6.56 11.35 4.29
CA MET A 203 5.81 10.48 5.18
C MET A 203 5.50 11.25 6.45
N ALA A 204 4.48 10.83 7.18
CA ALA A 204 4.14 11.49 8.43
C ALA A 204 3.72 10.49 9.50
N LYS A 205 3.72 10.95 10.76
CA LYS A 205 3.07 10.30 11.89
C LYS A 205 2.06 11.25 12.53
N ILE A 206 1.07 10.69 13.19
CA ILE A 206 0.06 11.44 13.94
C ILE A 206 0.06 11.01 15.40
N ASP A 207 0.10 11.98 16.31
CA ASP A 207 -0.03 11.71 17.74
C ASP A 207 -1.47 11.26 18.05
N PRO A 208 -1.67 10.06 18.61
CA PRO A 208 -3.03 9.54 18.82
C PRO A 208 -3.81 10.29 19.91
N LYS A 209 -3.19 11.14 20.71
CA LYS A 209 -3.86 11.92 21.77
C LYS A 209 -4.23 13.32 21.29
N THR A 210 -3.28 14.00 20.65
CA THR A 210 -3.44 15.40 20.23
C THR A 210 -3.90 15.58 18.80
N MET A 211 -3.80 14.54 17.97
CA MET A 211 -4.00 14.56 16.51
C MET A 211 -2.97 15.44 15.78
N GLU A 212 -1.87 15.82 16.42
CA GLU A 212 -0.78 16.56 15.78
C GLU A 212 -0.03 15.68 14.77
N ILE A 213 0.20 16.22 13.58
CA ILE A 213 0.92 15.54 12.49
C ILE A 213 2.36 16.06 12.42
N ILE A 214 3.31 15.15 12.38
CA ILE A 214 4.73 15.43 12.20
C ILE A 214 5.20 14.77 10.91
N GLU A 215 5.70 15.57 9.97
CA GLU A 215 6.14 15.13 8.65
C GLU A 215 7.65 14.83 8.60
N PHE A 216 8.05 13.86 7.78
CA PHE A 216 9.42 13.47 7.45
C PHE A 216 9.63 13.65 5.96
N THR A 217 10.62 14.48 5.58
CA THR A 217 10.98 14.66 4.18
C THR A 217 11.86 13.51 3.71
N LEU A 218 11.50 12.90 2.60
CA LEU A 218 12.22 11.84 1.90
C LEU A 218 13.11 12.45 0.79
N PRO A 219 14.04 11.70 0.19
CA PRO A 219 14.80 12.16 -0.96
C PRO A 219 13.90 12.72 -2.06
N GLU A 220 14.42 13.72 -2.80
CA GLU A 220 13.69 14.37 -3.88
C GLU A 220 13.24 13.37 -4.95
N GLY A 221 12.02 13.56 -5.48
CA GLY A 221 11.42 12.69 -6.48
C GLY A 221 10.77 11.41 -5.92
N THR A 222 10.99 11.07 -4.63
CA THR A 222 10.33 9.95 -3.98
C THR A 222 8.81 10.16 -3.93
N ARG A 223 8.04 9.10 -4.22
CA ARG A 223 6.58 9.07 -4.04
C ARG A 223 6.17 7.82 -3.22
N PRO A 224 6.16 7.93 -1.88
CA PRO A 224 5.86 6.81 -1.00
C PRO A 224 4.40 6.40 -1.15
N ARG A 225 4.14 5.12 -1.46
CA ARG A 225 2.78 4.66 -1.73
C ARG A 225 2.22 3.73 -0.66
N ARG A 226 2.83 2.59 -0.43
CA ARG A 226 2.47 1.66 0.63
C ARG A 226 3.62 1.57 1.63
N MET A 227 3.30 1.14 2.84
CA MET A 227 4.29 1.01 3.90
C MET A 227 3.98 -0.16 4.81
N VAL A 228 5.00 -0.65 5.49
CA VAL A 228 4.91 -1.58 6.60
C VAL A 228 5.84 -1.13 7.71
N ILE A 229 5.52 -1.47 8.95
CA ILE A 229 6.36 -1.18 10.10
C ILE A 229 7.00 -2.49 10.57
N ALA A 230 8.31 -2.50 10.62
CA ALA A 230 9.08 -3.65 11.06
C ALA A 230 9.04 -3.80 12.60
N PRO A 231 9.38 -4.96 13.16
CA PRO A 231 9.39 -5.17 14.63
C PRO A 231 10.31 -4.23 15.41
N ASP A 232 11.28 -3.60 14.75
CA ASP A 232 12.18 -2.59 15.32
C ASP A 232 11.68 -1.14 15.12
N ASP A 233 10.39 -0.97 14.80
CA ASP A 233 9.70 0.29 14.51
C ASP A 233 10.24 1.08 13.29
N LYS A 234 11.12 0.51 12.49
CA LYS A 234 11.51 1.13 11.22
C LYS A 234 10.39 0.98 10.20
N VAL A 235 10.20 2.03 9.41
CA VAL A 235 9.13 2.12 8.42
C VAL A 235 9.70 1.84 7.04
N TYR A 236 9.32 0.70 6.45
CA TYR A 236 9.61 0.40 5.06
C TYR A 236 8.50 0.91 4.18
N PHE A 237 8.84 1.43 3.01
CA PHE A 237 7.86 1.98 2.06
C PHE A 237 8.26 1.70 0.61
N THR A 238 7.27 1.60 -0.26
CA THR A 238 7.46 1.50 -1.71
C THR A 238 7.51 2.89 -2.32
N ASP A 239 8.60 3.20 -3.03
CA ASP A 239 8.70 4.39 -3.87
C ASP A 239 8.21 4.06 -5.28
N PHE A 240 6.98 4.43 -5.55
CA PHE A 240 6.28 4.09 -6.77
C PHE A 240 6.86 4.77 -8.01
N GLU A 241 7.41 5.98 -7.87
CA GLU A 241 7.87 6.81 -8.99
C GLU A 241 9.27 6.43 -9.47
N GLN A 242 10.20 6.25 -8.52
CA GLN A 242 11.61 6.02 -8.85
C GLN A 242 12.02 4.54 -8.82
N GLY A 243 11.08 3.63 -8.50
CA GLY A 243 11.35 2.21 -8.48
C GLY A 243 12.30 1.80 -7.35
N HIS A 244 12.04 2.25 -6.11
CA HIS A 244 12.84 1.90 -4.94
C HIS A 244 12.02 1.24 -3.83
N LEU A 245 12.70 0.47 -3.01
CA LEU A 245 12.32 0.19 -1.63
C LEU A 245 13.00 1.22 -0.72
N GLY A 246 12.24 1.90 0.14
CA GLY A 246 12.78 2.84 1.12
C GLY A 246 12.60 2.34 2.55
N ARG A 247 13.44 2.84 3.47
CA ARG A 247 13.31 2.67 4.91
C ARG A 247 13.57 3.98 5.63
N LEU A 248 12.60 4.43 6.42
CA LEU A 248 12.72 5.56 7.34
C LEU A 248 12.95 5.03 8.76
N ASP A 249 13.96 5.55 9.44
CA ASP A 249 14.10 5.44 10.89
C ASP A 249 13.39 6.64 11.54
N PRO A 250 12.24 6.45 12.19
CA PRO A 250 11.44 7.58 12.69
C PRO A 250 12.01 8.24 13.95
N VAL A 251 13.08 7.69 14.54
CA VAL A 251 13.77 8.27 15.70
C VAL A 251 14.86 9.25 15.24
N THR A 252 15.64 8.83 14.23
CA THR A 252 16.78 9.62 13.72
C THR A 252 16.44 10.45 12.49
N GLY A 253 15.34 10.14 11.80
CA GLY A 253 14.96 10.74 10.51
C GLY A 253 15.78 10.20 9.33
N VAL A 254 16.70 9.27 9.55
CA VAL A 254 17.56 8.72 8.49
C VAL A 254 16.74 7.88 7.52
N VAL A 255 16.88 8.16 6.23
CA VAL A 255 16.26 7.44 5.13
C VAL A 255 17.31 6.64 4.37
N LYS A 256 17.04 5.37 4.09
CA LYS A 256 17.84 4.52 3.20
C LYS A 256 16.98 4.04 2.04
N MET A 257 17.55 4.06 0.83
CA MET A 257 16.87 3.67 -0.40
C MET A 257 17.65 2.53 -1.08
N TRP A 258 16.93 1.57 -1.65
CA TRP A 258 17.48 0.48 -2.46
C TRP A 258 16.74 0.45 -3.79
N PRO A 259 17.45 0.48 -4.94
CA PRO A 259 16.80 0.25 -6.24
C PRO A 259 16.09 -1.10 -6.24
N SER A 260 14.87 -1.14 -6.76
CA SER A 260 14.10 -2.35 -6.92
C SER A 260 14.66 -3.22 -8.07
N PRO A 261 14.57 -4.55 -8.01
CA PRO A 261 15.10 -5.45 -9.06
C PRO A 261 14.60 -5.14 -10.46
N GLY A 262 13.32 -4.78 -10.60
CA GLY A 262 12.73 -4.38 -11.88
C GLY A 262 13.19 -3.02 -12.41
N GLY A 263 14.05 -2.31 -11.66
CA GLY A 263 14.60 -1.02 -12.04
C GLY A 263 13.67 0.17 -11.84
N PRO A 264 14.02 1.36 -12.38
CA PRO A 264 13.36 2.61 -12.08
C PRO A 264 11.89 2.68 -12.54
N ASN A 265 11.49 1.85 -13.49
CA ASN A 265 10.11 1.79 -13.99
C ASN A 265 9.30 0.64 -13.37
N SER A 266 9.83 -0.01 -12.33
CA SER A 266 9.17 -1.18 -11.71
C SER A 266 7.91 -0.85 -10.93
N SER A 267 7.71 0.42 -10.55
CA SER A 267 6.54 0.90 -9.80
C SER A 267 6.19 0.00 -8.61
N PRO A 268 7.06 -0.09 -7.59
CA PRO A 268 6.81 -0.87 -6.38
C PRO A 268 5.51 -0.43 -5.72
N TYR A 269 4.61 -1.41 -5.36
CA TYR A 269 3.27 -1.03 -4.91
C TYR A 269 2.79 -1.82 -3.68
N GLY A 270 2.01 -2.89 -3.87
CA GLY A 270 1.46 -3.67 -2.77
C GLY A 270 2.57 -4.14 -1.84
N MET A 271 2.38 -4.04 -0.52
CA MET A 271 3.43 -4.30 0.45
C MET A 271 2.91 -5.00 1.69
N THR A 272 3.72 -5.91 2.24
CA THR A 272 3.46 -6.57 3.54
C THR A 272 4.79 -7.00 4.19
N ILE A 273 4.71 -7.41 5.46
CA ILE A 273 5.82 -7.99 6.20
C ILE A 273 5.40 -9.33 6.78
N THR A 274 6.22 -10.35 6.62
CA THR A 274 5.96 -11.69 7.17
C THR A 274 6.50 -11.81 8.61
N PRO A 275 6.02 -12.78 9.42
CA PRO A 275 6.44 -12.94 10.81
C PRO A 275 7.94 -13.16 11.02
N ASP A 276 8.67 -13.62 10.00
CA ASP A 276 10.14 -13.76 10.01
C ASP A 276 10.88 -12.43 9.77
N GLY A 277 10.13 -11.31 9.63
CA GLY A 277 10.66 -9.98 9.44
C GLY A 277 11.07 -9.66 7.99
N MET A 278 10.73 -10.53 7.04
CA MET A 278 10.98 -10.25 5.63
C MET A 278 9.98 -9.25 5.08
N VAL A 279 10.47 -8.28 4.33
CA VAL A 279 9.65 -7.28 3.65
C VAL A 279 9.30 -7.79 2.25
N TRP A 280 8.02 -7.73 1.90
CA TRP A 280 7.51 -8.20 0.61
C TRP A 280 6.76 -7.08 -0.10
N TYR A 281 6.93 -6.98 -1.39
CA TYR A 281 6.19 -6.03 -2.21
C TYR A 281 6.02 -6.53 -3.65
N SER A 282 5.11 -5.91 -4.37
CA SER A 282 4.88 -6.15 -5.79
C SER A 282 5.58 -5.10 -6.64
N GLU A 283 6.08 -5.48 -7.80
CA GLU A 283 6.46 -4.55 -8.87
C GLU A 283 5.36 -4.55 -9.92
N ALA A 284 4.59 -3.47 -9.94
CA ALA A 284 3.41 -3.34 -10.80
C ALA A 284 3.73 -2.78 -12.19
N GLY A 285 4.92 -2.22 -12.38
CA GLY A 285 5.39 -1.65 -13.65
C GLY A 285 6.11 -2.64 -14.58
N VAL A 286 6.40 -3.86 -14.12
CA VAL A 286 7.00 -4.91 -14.94
C VAL A 286 5.92 -5.89 -15.46
N ASN A 287 6.21 -6.58 -16.57
CA ASN A 287 5.28 -7.54 -17.16
C ASN A 287 6.01 -8.86 -17.47
N PRO A 288 5.61 -10.00 -16.86
CA PRO A 288 4.60 -10.11 -15.80
C PRO A 288 5.01 -9.35 -14.53
N ASN A 289 4.02 -8.94 -13.70
CA ASN A 289 4.32 -8.39 -12.37
C ASN A 289 5.09 -9.41 -11.55
N THR A 290 5.95 -8.92 -10.65
CA THR A 290 6.75 -9.75 -9.74
C THR A 290 6.32 -9.55 -8.30
N ILE A 291 6.55 -10.58 -7.50
CA ILE A 291 6.59 -10.50 -6.04
C ILE A 291 8.05 -10.47 -5.64
N VAL A 292 8.44 -9.45 -4.92
CA VAL A 292 9.81 -9.25 -4.43
C VAL A 292 9.84 -9.47 -2.92
N ARG A 293 10.84 -10.22 -2.45
CA ARG A 293 11.20 -10.41 -1.04
C ARG A 293 12.52 -9.71 -0.78
N PHE A 294 12.55 -8.89 0.24
CA PHE A 294 13.73 -8.22 0.75
C PHE A 294 14.09 -8.76 2.15
N ASP A 295 15.33 -9.18 2.35
CA ASP A 295 15.85 -9.55 3.67
C ASP A 295 16.56 -8.33 4.29
N PRO A 296 15.99 -7.72 5.35
CA PRO A 296 16.58 -6.53 5.98
C PRO A 296 17.96 -6.74 6.61
N ARG A 297 18.32 -7.99 6.92
CA ARG A 297 19.60 -8.32 7.58
C ARG A 297 20.74 -8.36 6.60
N THR A 298 20.51 -8.84 5.39
CA THR A 298 21.51 -8.99 4.32
C THR A 298 21.35 -7.95 3.23
N GLU A 299 20.26 -7.21 3.25
CA GLU A 299 19.85 -6.23 2.23
C GLU A 299 19.77 -6.83 0.83
N SER A 300 19.40 -8.10 0.74
CA SER A 300 19.33 -8.84 -0.51
C SER A 300 17.90 -9.02 -0.98
N PHE A 301 17.73 -9.03 -2.31
CA PHE A 301 16.45 -9.23 -2.98
C PHE A 301 16.35 -10.64 -3.56
N SER A 302 15.13 -11.15 -3.59
CA SER A 302 14.74 -12.31 -4.40
C SER A 302 13.34 -12.08 -4.95
N GLU A 303 13.06 -12.61 -6.15
CA GLU A 303 11.81 -12.35 -6.87
C GLU A 303 11.20 -13.60 -7.50
N ALA A 304 9.89 -13.56 -7.68
CA ALA A 304 9.12 -14.55 -8.44
C ALA A 304 8.07 -13.84 -9.31
N LYS A 305 7.87 -14.34 -10.52
CA LYS A 305 6.84 -13.85 -11.43
C LYS A 305 5.48 -14.38 -11.03
N ILE A 306 4.45 -13.54 -11.14
CA ILE A 306 3.06 -13.94 -10.92
C ILE A 306 2.57 -14.69 -12.18
N PRO A 307 2.01 -15.92 -12.04
CA PRO A 307 1.67 -16.77 -13.20
C PRO A 307 0.68 -16.12 -14.17
N SER A 308 -0.37 -15.46 -13.69
CA SER A 308 -1.35 -14.75 -14.53
C SER A 308 -0.85 -13.43 -15.11
N GLY A 309 0.36 -13.00 -14.73
CA GLY A 309 0.88 -11.66 -15.01
C GLY A 309 0.49 -10.62 -13.97
N GLY A 310 -0.42 -10.90 -13.02
CA GLY A 310 -0.83 -10.01 -11.92
C GLY A 310 -1.65 -8.79 -12.34
N GLY A 311 -1.32 -8.17 -13.43
CA GLY A 311 -2.01 -7.02 -14.03
C GLY A 311 -2.08 -5.75 -13.18
N VAL A 312 -1.44 -5.63 -12.13
CA VAL A 312 -1.26 -4.70 -11.01
C VAL A 312 -1.70 -5.35 -9.70
N VAL A 313 -0.72 -5.78 -8.91
CA VAL A 313 -0.96 -6.19 -7.50
C VAL A 313 -0.93 -4.94 -6.63
N ARG A 314 -2.11 -4.56 -6.11
CA ARG A 314 -2.30 -3.25 -5.45
C ARG A 314 -2.02 -3.28 -3.96
N ASN A 315 -2.27 -4.41 -3.33
CA ASN A 315 -1.92 -4.61 -1.92
C ASN A 315 -1.71 -6.10 -1.63
N MET A 316 -1.13 -6.37 -0.45
CA MET A 316 -0.75 -7.70 0.01
C MET A 316 -1.06 -7.81 1.50
N ALA A 317 -1.40 -9.02 1.98
CA ALA A 317 -1.63 -9.27 3.40
C ALA A 317 -0.94 -10.57 3.82
N ALA A 318 -0.03 -10.48 4.79
CA ALA A 318 0.63 -11.65 5.36
C ALA A 318 -0.24 -12.32 6.44
N THR A 319 -0.26 -13.64 6.45
CA THR A 319 -0.87 -14.45 7.49
C THR A 319 0.13 -14.71 8.64
N SER A 320 -0.37 -15.11 9.80
CA SER A 320 0.48 -15.43 10.96
C SER A 320 1.40 -16.64 10.74
N ASP A 321 1.11 -17.51 9.77
CA ASP A 321 1.96 -18.63 9.37
C ASP A 321 2.90 -18.29 8.20
N GLY A 322 2.94 -17.01 7.78
CA GLY A 322 3.90 -16.48 6.81
C GLY A 322 3.48 -16.60 5.35
N ARG A 323 2.29 -17.10 5.04
CA ARG A 323 1.71 -17.03 3.69
C ARG A 323 1.30 -15.60 3.36
N ILE A 324 1.15 -15.27 2.08
CA ILE A 324 0.78 -13.93 1.65
C ILE A 324 -0.38 -13.98 0.67
N TYR A 325 -1.42 -13.22 0.96
CA TYR A 325 -2.53 -12.98 0.03
C TYR A 325 -2.23 -11.77 -0.87
N ILE A 326 -2.59 -11.88 -2.14
CA ILE A 326 -2.40 -10.84 -3.16
C ILE A 326 -3.70 -10.59 -3.92
N ALA A 327 -3.92 -9.34 -4.31
CA ALA A 327 -5.04 -8.94 -5.16
C ALA A 327 -4.53 -8.48 -6.53
N CYS A 328 -4.81 -9.28 -7.57
CA CYS A 328 -4.38 -9.10 -8.95
C CYS A 328 -5.46 -8.37 -9.75
N SER A 329 -5.52 -7.04 -9.60
CA SER A 329 -6.64 -6.21 -10.07
C SER A 329 -6.91 -6.28 -11.57
N GLY A 330 -5.86 -6.22 -12.39
CA GLY A 330 -5.99 -6.12 -13.86
C GLY A 330 -6.40 -7.44 -14.53
N VAL A 331 -6.21 -8.57 -13.86
CA VAL A 331 -6.56 -9.90 -14.34
C VAL A 331 -7.76 -10.51 -13.60
N ASN A 332 -8.40 -9.74 -12.72
CA ASN A 332 -9.58 -10.14 -11.94
C ASN A 332 -9.37 -11.41 -11.10
N LYS A 333 -8.20 -11.54 -10.47
CA LYS A 333 -7.81 -12.69 -9.66
C LYS A 333 -7.38 -12.26 -8.26
N ILE A 334 -7.47 -13.20 -7.34
CA ILE A 334 -6.83 -13.15 -6.03
C ILE A 334 -5.88 -14.33 -5.93
N GLY A 335 -4.82 -14.20 -5.13
CA GLY A 335 -3.81 -15.24 -5.04
C GLY A 335 -3.30 -15.46 -3.64
N LEU A 336 -2.69 -16.63 -3.45
CA LEU A 336 -1.97 -17.05 -2.27
C LEU A 336 -0.54 -17.40 -2.66
N VAL A 337 0.41 -16.74 -2.02
CA VAL A 337 1.84 -17.07 -2.10
C VAL A 337 2.20 -17.94 -0.91
N GLU A 338 2.51 -19.19 -1.14
CA GLU A 338 3.07 -20.09 -0.13
C GLU A 338 4.57 -19.82 0.00
N THR A 339 4.94 -19.23 1.12
CA THR A 339 6.33 -18.92 1.44
C THR A 339 6.95 -20.05 2.27
N ASN A 340 8.28 -20.12 2.31
CA ASN A 340 9.00 -21.00 3.23
C ASN A 340 9.26 -20.33 4.59
N ALA A 341 8.51 -19.26 4.93
CA ALA A 341 8.62 -18.55 6.19
C ALA A 341 8.28 -19.50 7.33
N LYS A 342 9.20 -19.64 8.28
CA LYS A 342 8.91 -20.37 9.53
C LYS A 342 8.21 -19.38 10.46
N PRO A 343 7.12 -19.79 11.14
CA PRO A 343 6.53 -18.98 12.19
C PRO A 343 7.61 -18.61 13.22
N GLN A 344 7.69 -17.35 13.62
CA GLN A 344 8.50 -17.00 14.79
C GLN A 344 7.95 -17.81 15.98
N ALA A 345 8.83 -18.55 16.63
CA ALA A 345 8.48 -19.19 17.90
C ALA A 345 7.97 -18.08 18.84
N GLN A 346 6.73 -18.20 19.30
CA GLN A 346 6.18 -17.29 20.28
C GLN A 346 7.14 -17.25 21.46
N VAL A 347 7.80 -16.13 21.67
CA VAL A 347 8.51 -15.85 22.91
C VAL A 347 7.41 -15.77 23.97
N ARG A 348 7.18 -16.88 24.66
CA ARG A 348 6.35 -16.92 25.86
C ARG A 348 7.03 -15.96 26.83
N ALA A 349 6.39 -14.83 27.09
CA ALA A 349 6.72 -14.01 28.23
C ALA A 349 6.49 -14.89 29.46
N GLY A 350 7.59 -15.44 30.00
CA GLY A 350 7.62 -16.18 31.24
C GLY A 350 7.35 -15.21 32.39
N HIS A 351 6.09 -15.02 32.74
CA HIS A 351 5.72 -14.56 34.07
C HIS A 351 5.84 -15.78 34.98
N SER A 352 7.03 -15.98 35.53
CA SER A 352 7.18 -16.80 36.74
C SER A 352 6.57 -16.01 37.90
N SER A 353 5.33 -16.33 38.24
CA SER A 353 4.79 -16.01 39.56
C SER A 353 5.53 -16.86 40.61
N GLN A 354 6.56 -16.29 41.21
CA GLN A 354 6.99 -16.77 42.53
C GLN A 354 6.08 -16.13 43.58
N LEU A 355 5.01 -16.79 43.90
CA LEU A 355 4.40 -16.69 45.24
C LEU A 355 5.11 -17.70 46.13
N SER A 356 5.92 -17.21 47.03
CA SER A 356 6.40 -17.97 48.20
C SER A 356 5.96 -17.24 49.46
N ASN A 357 5.12 -17.97 50.20
CA ASN A 357 4.80 -17.90 51.61
C ASN A 357 4.65 -16.55 52.33
#